data_a0c32d11596599d97407ff32c44abe44
#
_entry.id   a0c32d11596599d97407ff32c44abe44
#
_cell.length_a   1.000
_cell.length_b   1.000
_cell.length_c   1.000
_cell.angle_alpha   90.00
_cell.angle_beta   90.00
_cell.angle_gamma   90.00
#
_symmetry.space_group_name_H-M   'P 1'
#
loop_
_entity.id
_entity.type
_entity.pdbx_description
1 polymer ?
#
loop_
_entity_poly.entity_id
_entity_poly.type
_entity_poly.pdbx_seq_one_letter_code
_entity_poly.pdbx_strand_id
1 'polypeptide(L)'
;AEDYLSSVQMGLWMPLSRAHGKTPREPWQYGDLALKNVKEWINFRHRLAPYLYHTACQSHLFGIPMLRPVVMEYPKDPMAKMQNLSYMLGDSLLVSPAFDREEYDLYLPEGQWRNIESKEVYEGGSFVHVETKSFANGGTSLLVFQKEGTSIPLLAQKEVMHVPAT
;
A
#
# COMPACT_ATOMS: atom_id res chain seq x y z
N ALA A 1 -3.36 18.28 8.27
CA ALA A 1 -2.16 17.54 7.82
C ALA A 1 -2.45 16.02 7.73
N GLU A 2 -3.16 15.44 8.69
CA GLU A 2 -3.44 13.99 8.75
C GLU A 2 -4.25 13.49 7.56
N ASP A 3 -5.34 14.14 7.19
CA ASP A 3 -6.13 13.79 5.99
C ASP A 3 -5.29 13.83 4.71
N TYR A 4 -4.37 14.80 4.61
CA TYR A 4 -3.43 14.88 3.50
C TYR A 4 -2.49 13.67 3.49
N LEU A 5 -1.89 13.34 4.63
CA LEU A 5 -0.97 12.21 4.78
C LEU A 5 -1.67 10.89 4.46
N SER A 6 -2.87 10.66 4.97
CA SER A 6 -3.68 9.48 4.67
C SER A 6 -3.98 9.35 3.18
N SER A 7 -4.36 10.46 2.53
CA SER A 7 -4.66 10.48 1.09
C SER A 7 -3.42 10.21 0.24
N VAL A 8 -2.28 10.79 0.59
CA VAL A 8 -1.00 10.56 -0.12
C VAL A 8 -0.57 9.10 0.05
N GLN A 9 -0.62 8.57 1.26
CA GLN A 9 -0.21 7.21 1.54
C GLN A 9 -1.05 6.20 0.75
N MET A 10 -2.37 6.37 0.71
CA MET A 10 -3.26 5.54 -0.10
C MET A 10 -2.91 5.65 -1.60
N GLY A 11 -2.70 6.87 -2.09
CA GLY A 11 -2.32 7.12 -3.48
C GLY A 11 -1.02 6.44 -3.89
N LEU A 12 -0.05 6.32 -2.98
CA LEU A 12 1.25 5.69 -3.26
C LEU A 12 1.16 4.19 -3.53
N TRP A 13 0.12 3.52 -3.06
CA TRP A 13 -0.14 2.10 -3.31
C TRP A 13 -1.09 1.84 -4.48
N MET A 14 -1.50 2.89 -5.19
CA MET A 14 -2.29 2.77 -6.41
C MET A 14 -1.40 2.73 -7.66
N PRO A 15 -1.85 2.10 -8.76
CA PRO A 15 -1.11 2.10 -10.03
C PRO A 15 -0.78 3.51 -10.52
N LEU A 16 -1.74 4.42 -10.47
CA LEU A 16 -1.58 5.84 -10.79
C LEU A 16 -1.54 6.66 -9.49
N SER A 17 -0.47 7.42 -9.31
CA SER A 17 -0.30 8.32 -8.17
C SER A 17 0.26 9.66 -8.63
N ARG A 18 -0.41 10.76 -8.27
CA ARG A 18 0.06 12.12 -8.54
C ARG A 18 -0.46 13.11 -7.50
N ALA A 19 0.35 14.11 -7.17
CA ALA A 19 -0.10 15.27 -6.42
C ALA A 19 -0.85 16.22 -7.38
N HIS A 20 -2.18 16.26 -7.30
CA HIS A 20 -3.02 17.06 -8.20
C HIS A 20 -4.21 17.66 -7.46
N GLY A 21 -4.58 18.88 -7.83
CA GLY A 21 -5.74 19.54 -7.29
C GLY A 21 -5.76 21.04 -7.59
N LYS A 22 -6.85 21.70 -7.26
CA LYS A 22 -7.03 23.15 -7.42
C LYS A 22 -6.17 23.95 -6.44
N THR A 23 -5.92 23.39 -5.24
CA THR A 23 -5.08 23.99 -4.20
C THR A 23 -3.70 23.35 -4.20
N PRO A 24 -2.66 24.01 -3.66
CA PRO A 24 -1.33 23.41 -3.50
C PRO A 24 -1.38 22.05 -2.82
N ARG A 25 -0.67 21.07 -3.38
CA ARG A 25 -0.65 19.66 -2.91
C ARG A 25 0.77 19.19 -2.62
N GLU A 26 1.72 20.08 -2.64
CA GLU A 26 3.11 19.78 -2.34
C GLU A 26 3.29 19.53 -0.83
N PRO A 27 4.08 18.51 -0.43
CA PRO A 27 4.19 18.10 0.97
C PRO A 27 4.70 19.20 1.91
N TRP A 28 5.55 20.10 1.43
CA TRP A 28 6.05 21.24 2.22
C TRP A 28 4.97 22.26 2.62
N GLN A 29 3.82 22.28 1.95
CA GLN A 29 2.68 23.11 2.31
C GLN A 29 1.97 22.63 3.59
N TYR A 30 2.23 21.39 3.99
CA TYR A 30 1.58 20.72 5.12
C TYR A 30 2.53 20.53 6.32
N GLY A 31 3.69 21.15 6.26
CA GLY A 31 4.69 21.17 7.34
C GLY A 31 5.77 20.09 7.24
N ASP A 32 6.75 20.17 8.14
CA ASP A 32 7.96 19.33 8.10
C ASP A 32 7.68 17.84 8.27
N LEU A 33 6.69 17.51 9.11
CA LEU A 33 6.27 16.12 9.31
C LEU A 33 5.73 15.52 8.01
N ALA A 34 4.89 16.26 7.29
CA ALA A 34 4.35 15.82 6.01
C ALA A 34 5.47 15.67 4.97
N LEU A 35 6.36 16.64 4.88
CA LEU A 35 7.50 16.57 3.97
C LEU A 35 8.38 15.35 4.22
N LYS A 36 8.70 15.06 5.49
CA LYS A 36 9.51 13.90 5.88
C LYS A 36 8.83 12.60 5.48
N ASN A 37 7.59 12.38 5.91
CA ASN A 37 6.86 11.14 5.66
C ASN A 37 6.64 10.90 4.17
N VAL A 38 6.18 11.90 3.43
CA VAL A 38 5.94 11.77 1.99
C VAL A 38 7.22 11.47 1.22
N LYS A 39 8.35 12.07 1.60
CA LYS A 39 9.66 11.76 1.01
C LYS A 39 10.05 10.29 1.20
N GLU A 40 9.88 9.75 2.40
CA GLU A 40 10.18 8.34 2.71
C GLU A 40 9.27 7.40 1.90
N TRP A 41 7.97 7.69 1.84
CA TRP A 41 7.00 6.87 1.10
C TRP A 41 7.22 6.91 -0.42
N ILE A 42 7.53 8.08 -1.00
CA ILE A 42 7.86 8.19 -2.43
C ILE A 42 9.11 7.39 -2.75
N ASN A 43 10.15 7.46 -1.92
CA ASN A 43 11.36 6.67 -2.09
C ASN A 43 11.05 5.16 -2.05
N PHE A 44 10.20 4.73 -1.12
CA PHE A 44 9.77 3.33 -1.08
C PHE A 44 8.98 2.94 -2.35
N ARG A 45 8.06 3.79 -2.81
CA ARG A 45 7.32 3.54 -4.06
C ARG A 45 8.25 3.42 -5.26
N HIS A 46 9.29 4.26 -5.37
CA HIS A 46 10.28 4.11 -6.45
C HIS A 46 10.97 2.75 -6.38
N ARG A 47 11.32 2.29 -5.19
CA ARG A 47 11.88 0.94 -5.02
C ARG A 47 10.89 -0.16 -5.43
N LEU A 48 9.60 0.07 -5.29
CA LEU A 48 8.54 -0.86 -5.69
C LEU A 48 8.31 -0.89 -7.23
N ALA A 49 8.97 -0.04 -8.00
CA ALA A 49 8.76 0.08 -9.44
C ALA A 49 8.87 -1.27 -10.21
N PRO A 50 9.82 -2.18 -9.92
CA PRO A 50 9.87 -3.47 -10.61
C PRO A 50 8.63 -4.33 -10.38
N TYR A 51 8.09 -4.33 -9.16
CA TYR A 51 6.84 -5.02 -8.85
C TYR A 51 5.64 -4.39 -9.58
N LEU A 52 5.53 -3.07 -9.56
CA LEU A 52 4.48 -2.35 -10.29
C LEU A 52 4.56 -2.61 -11.78
N TYR A 53 5.76 -2.62 -12.35
CA TYR A 53 5.97 -2.94 -13.77
C TYR A 53 5.58 -4.38 -14.08
N HIS A 54 5.95 -5.33 -13.22
CA HIS A 54 5.54 -6.73 -13.37
C HIS A 54 4.00 -6.86 -13.39
N THR A 55 3.30 -6.23 -12.44
CA THR A 55 1.83 -6.25 -12.39
C THR A 55 1.20 -5.56 -13.61
N ALA A 56 1.85 -4.52 -14.16
CA ALA A 56 1.41 -3.88 -15.39
C ALA A 56 1.57 -4.79 -16.62
N CYS A 57 2.67 -5.55 -16.70
CA CYS A 57 2.86 -6.56 -17.73
C CYS A 57 1.79 -7.66 -17.65
N GLN A 58 1.48 -8.16 -16.44
CA GLN A 58 0.38 -9.12 -16.27
C GLN A 58 -0.96 -8.53 -16.72
N SER A 59 -1.22 -7.26 -16.38
CA SER A 59 -2.44 -6.57 -16.82
C SER A 59 -2.52 -6.49 -18.35
N HIS A 60 -1.42 -6.16 -19.02
CA HIS A 60 -1.35 -6.07 -20.47
C HIS A 60 -1.56 -7.45 -21.14
N LEU A 61 -0.91 -8.49 -20.62
CA LEU A 61 -0.92 -9.82 -21.26
C LEU A 61 -2.22 -10.60 -21.00
N PHE A 62 -2.80 -10.45 -19.82
CA PHE A 62 -3.90 -11.30 -19.36
C PHE A 62 -5.20 -10.53 -19.09
N GLY A 63 -5.20 -9.20 -19.21
CA GLY A 63 -6.37 -8.37 -18.92
C GLY A 63 -6.74 -8.29 -17.43
N ILE A 64 -5.86 -8.76 -16.54
CA ILE A 64 -6.08 -8.75 -15.07
C ILE A 64 -5.66 -7.39 -14.53
N PRO A 65 -6.54 -6.62 -13.85
CA PRO A 65 -6.18 -5.30 -13.36
C PRO A 65 -5.06 -5.35 -12.31
N MET A 66 -4.24 -4.31 -12.25
CA MET A 66 -3.18 -4.17 -11.24
C MET A 66 -3.75 -4.00 -9.85
N LEU A 67 -4.80 -3.19 -9.70
CA LEU A 67 -5.55 -3.01 -8.45
C LEU A 67 -6.82 -3.84 -8.54
N ARG A 68 -7.01 -4.75 -7.58
CA ARG A 68 -8.06 -5.78 -7.61
C ARG A 68 -8.86 -5.74 -6.32
N PRO A 69 -10.19 -5.79 -6.35
CA PRO A 69 -10.96 -6.08 -5.15
C PRO A 69 -10.57 -7.47 -4.62
N VAL A 70 -10.57 -7.64 -3.30
CA VAL A 70 -10.15 -8.91 -2.65
C VAL A 70 -10.92 -10.10 -3.21
N VAL A 71 -12.21 -9.94 -3.50
CA VAL A 71 -13.06 -10.98 -4.08
C VAL A 71 -12.59 -11.49 -5.46
N MET A 72 -11.85 -10.70 -6.21
CA MET A 72 -11.32 -11.13 -7.51
C MET A 72 -10.24 -12.21 -7.35
N GLU A 73 -9.40 -12.10 -6.32
CA GLU A 73 -8.37 -13.10 -6.00
C GLU A 73 -8.92 -14.28 -5.18
N TYR A 74 -9.96 -14.04 -4.39
CA TYR A 74 -10.57 -15.02 -3.49
C TYR A 74 -12.08 -15.17 -3.76
N PRO A 75 -12.50 -15.59 -4.98
CA PRO A 75 -13.91 -15.59 -5.38
C PRO A 75 -14.79 -16.61 -4.60
N LYS A 76 -14.17 -17.62 -4.00
CA LYS A 76 -14.86 -18.64 -3.19
C LYS A 76 -15.00 -18.26 -1.71
N ASP A 77 -14.30 -17.22 -1.29
CA ASP A 77 -14.30 -16.74 0.08
C ASP A 77 -15.50 -15.79 0.29
N PRO A 78 -16.49 -16.15 1.12
CA PRO A 78 -17.65 -15.29 1.38
C PRO A 78 -17.27 -13.95 2.02
N MET A 79 -16.24 -13.94 2.88
CA MET A 79 -15.78 -12.73 3.58
C MET A 79 -15.04 -11.78 2.65
N ALA A 80 -14.33 -12.30 1.65
CA ALA A 80 -13.67 -11.48 0.63
C ALA A 80 -14.67 -10.61 -0.16
N LYS A 81 -15.91 -11.06 -0.34
CA LYS A 81 -16.98 -10.30 -1.00
C LYS A 81 -17.46 -9.10 -0.19
N MET A 82 -17.25 -9.13 1.11
CA MET A 82 -17.66 -8.07 2.04
C MET A 82 -16.54 -7.04 2.29
N GLN A 83 -15.32 -7.30 1.78
CA GLN A 83 -14.18 -6.39 1.94
C GLN A 83 -14.29 -5.25 0.93
N ASN A 84 -14.74 -4.08 1.39
CA ASN A 84 -14.94 -2.88 0.57
C ASN A 84 -13.84 -1.82 0.75
N LEU A 85 -12.98 -1.95 1.74
CA LEU A 85 -11.88 -1.03 2.03
C LEU A 85 -10.53 -1.59 1.60
N SER A 86 -10.32 -2.92 1.80
CA SER A 86 -9.08 -3.59 1.42
C SER A 86 -9.07 -3.96 -0.05
N TYR A 87 -7.90 -3.95 -0.65
CA TYR A 87 -7.71 -4.36 -2.04
C TYR A 87 -6.36 -5.07 -2.23
N MET A 88 -6.24 -5.80 -3.32
CA MET A 88 -4.98 -6.39 -3.75
C MET A 88 -4.28 -5.46 -4.75
N LEU A 89 -3.00 -5.23 -4.55
CA LEU A 89 -2.11 -4.66 -5.56
C LEU A 89 -1.30 -5.80 -6.16
N GLY A 90 -1.64 -6.19 -7.38
CA GLY A 90 -1.18 -7.45 -7.95
C GLY A 90 -1.79 -8.65 -7.22
N ASP A 91 -1.09 -9.78 -7.23
CA ASP A 91 -1.48 -11.03 -6.59
C ASP A 91 -0.85 -11.25 -5.21
N SER A 92 0.08 -10.38 -4.82
CA SER A 92 0.98 -10.63 -3.70
C SER A 92 0.84 -9.63 -2.55
N LEU A 93 0.27 -8.45 -2.77
CA LEU A 93 0.11 -7.42 -1.75
C LEU A 93 -1.35 -7.13 -1.45
N LEU A 94 -1.75 -7.27 -0.19
CA LEU A 94 -3.02 -6.79 0.31
C LEU A 94 -2.80 -5.43 0.99
N VAL A 95 -3.56 -4.44 0.57
CA VAL A 95 -3.50 -3.07 1.08
C VAL A 95 -4.81 -2.74 1.78
N SER A 96 -4.73 -2.32 3.03
CA SER A 96 -5.89 -1.97 3.85
C SER A 96 -5.71 -0.60 4.50
N PRO A 97 -6.53 0.40 4.13
CA PRO A 97 -6.53 1.68 4.82
C PRO A 97 -7.03 1.52 6.26
N ALA A 98 -6.28 2.04 7.22
CA ALA A 98 -6.68 2.10 8.62
C ALA A 98 -7.37 3.42 8.97
N PHE A 99 -7.19 4.45 8.13
CA PHE A 99 -7.62 5.83 8.39
C PHE A 99 -7.13 6.28 9.78
N ASP A 100 -7.98 6.94 10.57
CA ASP A 100 -7.61 7.50 11.89
C ASP A 100 -7.76 6.49 13.05
N ARG A 101 -7.76 5.19 12.74
CA ARG A 101 -7.89 4.14 13.76
C ARG A 101 -6.52 3.72 14.25
N GLU A 102 -6.33 3.69 15.56
CA GLU A 102 -5.11 3.18 16.18
C GLU A 102 -5.07 1.65 16.18
N GLU A 103 -6.25 1.01 16.21
CA GLU A 103 -6.42 -0.44 16.16
C GLU A 103 -7.72 -0.81 15.44
N TYR A 104 -7.74 -1.93 14.74
CA TYR A 104 -8.97 -2.48 14.17
C TYR A 104 -8.81 -3.94 13.74
N ASP A 105 -9.94 -4.61 13.57
CA ASP A 105 -9.98 -5.99 13.09
C ASP A 105 -10.01 -5.99 11.55
N LEU A 106 -8.98 -6.57 10.96
CA LEU A 106 -8.81 -6.70 9.52
C LEU A 106 -9.04 -8.14 9.10
N TYR A 107 -9.86 -8.36 8.09
CA TYR A 107 -9.97 -9.66 7.47
C TYR A 107 -8.80 -9.90 6.51
N LEU A 108 -8.08 -11.00 6.73
CA LEU A 108 -7.09 -11.52 5.81
C LEU A 108 -7.62 -12.81 5.18
N PRO A 109 -7.62 -12.95 3.84
CA PRO A 109 -8.01 -14.19 3.18
C PRO A 109 -7.11 -15.36 3.57
N GLU A 110 -7.57 -16.60 3.29
CA GLU A 110 -6.82 -17.82 3.59
C GLU A 110 -5.36 -17.76 3.10
N GLY A 111 -4.44 -18.22 3.95
CA GLY A 111 -3.00 -18.23 3.75
C GLY A 111 -2.26 -17.43 4.81
N GLN A 112 -0.94 -17.37 4.71
CA GLN A 112 -0.11 -16.59 5.62
C GLN A 112 0.23 -15.24 5.02
N TRP A 113 0.20 -14.21 5.86
CA TRP A 113 0.38 -12.83 5.48
C TRP A 113 1.42 -12.15 6.37
N ARG A 114 2.42 -11.55 5.76
CA ARG A 114 3.45 -10.79 6.48
C ARG A 114 3.19 -9.29 6.36
N ASN A 115 3.02 -8.61 7.47
CA ASN A 115 3.01 -7.15 7.48
C ASN A 115 4.37 -6.64 7.00
N ILE A 116 4.40 -5.79 5.97
CA ILE A 116 5.65 -5.33 5.37
C ILE A 116 6.44 -4.36 6.26
N GLU A 117 5.80 -3.74 7.25
CA GLU A 117 6.41 -2.81 8.19
C GLU A 117 6.88 -3.53 9.45
N SER A 118 5.97 -4.14 10.22
CA SER A 118 6.29 -4.83 11.48
C SER A 118 7.03 -6.15 11.28
N LYS A 119 6.93 -6.77 10.10
CA LYS A 119 7.43 -8.12 9.76
C LYS A 119 6.70 -9.25 10.46
N GLU A 120 5.67 -8.97 11.22
CA GLU A 120 4.83 -9.97 11.85
C GLU A 120 4.06 -10.78 10.80
N VAL A 121 3.88 -12.06 11.11
CA VAL A 121 3.16 -13.00 10.25
C VAL A 121 1.81 -13.31 10.89
N TYR A 122 0.77 -13.23 10.10
CA TYR A 122 -0.62 -13.48 10.48
C TYR A 122 -1.15 -14.69 9.71
N GLU A 123 -1.91 -15.54 10.38
CA GLU A 123 -2.68 -16.59 9.74
C GLU A 123 -3.99 -15.99 9.24
N GLY A 124 -4.26 -16.12 7.93
CA GLY A 124 -5.49 -15.64 7.32
C GLY A 124 -6.65 -16.63 7.42
N GLY A 125 -7.72 -16.37 6.67
CA GLY A 125 -9.01 -17.06 6.77
C GLY A 125 -9.88 -16.53 7.91
N SER A 126 -9.44 -15.46 8.58
CA SER A 126 -10.12 -14.89 9.75
C SER A 126 -9.84 -13.38 9.88
N PHE A 127 -10.53 -12.77 10.84
CA PHE A 127 -10.18 -11.42 11.28
C PHE A 127 -8.94 -11.47 12.19
N VAL A 128 -8.00 -10.59 11.94
CA VAL A 128 -6.81 -10.41 12.76
C VAL A 128 -6.84 -9.01 13.38
N HIS A 129 -6.47 -8.92 14.65
CA HIS A 129 -6.32 -7.64 15.32
C HIS A 129 -5.01 -6.99 14.91
N VAL A 130 -5.06 -5.74 14.47
CA VAL A 130 -3.90 -5.00 13.97
C VAL A 130 -3.83 -3.62 14.64
N GLU A 131 -2.63 -3.24 15.02
CA GLU A 131 -2.33 -1.93 15.57
C GLU A 131 -1.70 -1.04 14.51
N THR A 132 -2.02 0.24 14.55
CA THR A 132 -1.38 1.28 13.74
C THR A 132 -0.76 2.32 14.66
N LYS A 133 0.14 3.12 14.12
CA LYS A 133 0.75 4.24 14.87
C LYS A 133 0.29 5.56 14.25
N SER A 134 0.09 6.55 15.07
CA SER A 134 -0.20 7.89 14.57
C SER A 134 0.94 8.44 13.72
N PHE A 135 0.64 9.32 12.78
CA PHE A 135 1.66 9.96 11.94
C PHE A 135 2.71 10.74 12.74
N ALA A 136 2.34 11.32 13.88
CA ALA A 136 3.26 12.02 14.77
C ALA A 136 4.36 11.10 15.31
N ASN A 137 4.08 9.81 15.45
CA ASN A 137 5.00 8.79 15.92
C ASN A 137 5.65 7.98 14.78
N GLY A 138 5.67 8.53 13.57
CA GLY A 138 6.20 7.84 12.38
C GLY A 138 5.33 6.69 11.91
N GLY A 139 4.06 6.68 12.29
CA GLY A 139 3.11 5.66 11.93
C GLY A 139 2.50 5.85 10.55
N THR A 140 1.60 4.95 10.23
CA THR A 140 0.93 4.90 8.94
C THR A 140 -0.56 4.62 9.15
N SER A 141 -1.40 5.25 8.35
CA SER A 141 -2.83 4.94 8.28
C SER A 141 -3.13 3.82 7.28
N LEU A 142 -2.10 3.14 6.80
CA LEU A 142 -2.22 2.11 5.77
C LEU A 142 -1.42 0.88 6.19
N LEU A 143 -2.09 -0.24 6.21
CA LEU A 143 -1.48 -1.54 6.47
C LEU A 143 -1.29 -2.28 5.14
N VAL A 144 -0.10 -2.81 4.96
CA VAL A 144 0.23 -3.59 3.75
C VAL A 144 0.78 -4.93 4.16
N PHE A 145 0.19 -5.97 3.62
CA PHE A 145 0.56 -7.35 3.88
C PHE A 145 1.04 -8.02 2.60
N GLN A 146 2.17 -8.67 2.68
CA GLN A 146 2.65 -9.56 1.63
C GLN A 146 2.15 -10.97 1.89
N LYS A 147 1.62 -11.61 0.85
CA LYS A 147 1.27 -13.02 0.88
C LYS A 147 2.55 -13.85 0.97
N GLU A 148 2.63 -14.74 1.94
CA GLU A 148 3.79 -15.64 2.09
C GLU A 148 3.92 -16.57 0.87
N GLY A 149 5.15 -16.93 0.55
CA GLY A 149 5.48 -17.69 -0.66
C GLY A 149 5.55 -16.85 -1.94
N THR A 150 5.32 -15.54 -1.86
CA THR A 150 5.46 -14.61 -2.99
C THR A 150 6.71 -13.75 -2.87
N SER A 151 7.17 -13.19 -3.98
CA SER A 151 8.34 -12.32 -4.04
C SER A 151 7.97 -10.94 -4.53
N ILE A 152 8.40 -9.92 -3.80
CA ILE A 152 8.24 -8.52 -4.19
C ILE A 152 9.62 -7.97 -4.59
N PRO A 153 9.93 -7.87 -5.88
CA PRO A 153 11.20 -7.31 -6.32
C PRO A 153 11.24 -5.81 -5.99
N LEU A 154 12.32 -5.39 -5.35
CA LEU A 154 12.57 -3.99 -4.98
C LEU A 154 13.90 -3.53 -5.55
N LEU A 155 13.95 -2.30 -6.07
CA LEU A 155 15.22 -1.64 -6.38
C LEU A 155 16.04 -1.43 -5.10
N ALA A 156 17.35 -1.57 -5.22
CA ALA A 156 18.26 -1.16 -4.15
C ALA A 156 18.13 0.34 -3.89
N GLN A 157 18.33 0.75 -2.64
CA GLN A 157 18.16 2.16 -2.24
C GLN A 157 19.08 3.15 -2.99
N LYS A 158 20.21 2.67 -3.53
CA LYS A 158 21.18 3.46 -4.31
C LYS A 158 20.77 3.65 -5.78
N GLU A 159 19.79 2.94 -6.26
CA GLU A 159 19.34 2.92 -7.67
C GLU A 159 18.06 3.75 -7.91
N VAL A 160 17.63 4.54 -6.93
CA VAL A 160 16.54 5.49 -7.12
C VAL A 160 17.02 6.52 -8.13
N MET A 161 16.47 6.47 -9.34
CA MET A 161 16.86 7.30 -10.47
C MET A 161 16.90 8.77 -10.08
N HIS A 162 18.07 9.39 -10.10
CA HIS A 162 18.20 10.82 -10.27
C HIS A 162 17.79 11.14 -11.71
N VAL A 163 16.60 11.71 -11.90
CA VAL A 163 16.30 12.41 -13.15
C VAL A 163 17.09 13.70 -13.09
N PRO A 164 18.08 13.93 -14.00
CA PRO A 164 18.79 15.19 -14.04
C PRO A 164 17.76 16.30 -14.24
N ALA A 165 17.85 17.36 -13.44
CA ALA A 165 17.13 18.59 -13.73
C ALA A 165 17.60 19.09 -15.11
N THR A 166 16.72 19.03 -16.12
CA THR A 166 16.93 19.70 -17.41
C THR A 166 16.56 21.15 -17.30
#